data_f9b718dc579727be00dbcccbfdd13ae4
#
_entry.id   f9b718dc579727be00dbcccbfdd13ae4
#
_cell.length_a   1.000
_cell.length_b   1.000
_cell.length_c   1.000
_cell.angle_alpha   90.00
_cell.angle_beta   90.00
_cell.angle_gamma   90.00
#
_symmetry.space_group_name_H-M   'P 1'
#
loop_
_entity.id
_entity.type
_entity.pdbx_description
1 polymer ?
#
loop_
_entity_poly.entity_id
_entity_poly.type
_entity_poly.pdbx_seq_one_letter_code
_entity_poly.pdbx_strand_id
1 'polypeptide(L)'
;MKEGKQKTAESCPQKDSAEREGYEGAQTLTGMAGDDLVEAQLTPDRMLEYILTPDNLNRAYRQVKANKGSGGIDKMDVEQLLPYLRSHKVEIVESLLDGKYRPNPVRRVEIPKDGGKMRQLGIPTVVDRVIQQAIAQVLSLVYEPRFSEGSYGFRPGRSAHQALQRAQEIINEGYKYCIDLDLEKFFA
;
A
#
# COMPACT_ATOMS: atom_id res chain seq x y z
N MET A 1 -43.01 -39.72 14.28
CA MET A 1 -41.95 -39.12 15.09
C MET A 1 -40.65 -39.33 14.37
N LYS A 2 -40.12 -38.30 13.73
CA LYS A 2 -38.76 -38.28 13.12
C LYS A 2 -38.05 -37.05 13.68
N GLU A 3 -37.05 -37.30 14.52
CA GLU A 3 -36.22 -36.30 15.13
C GLU A 3 -35.30 -35.69 14.07
N GLY A 4 -35.39 -34.38 13.89
CA GLY A 4 -34.48 -33.58 13.04
C GLY A 4 -33.21 -33.27 13.82
N LYS A 5 -32.06 -33.79 13.36
CA LYS A 5 -30.74 -33.39 13.85
C LYS A 5 -30.38 -32.01 13.30
N GLN A 6 -30.33 -31.02 14.18
CA GLN A 6 -29.67 -29.72 13.93
C GLN A 6 -28.18 -29.94 13.77
N LYS A 7 -27.65 -29.60 12.59
CA LYS A 7 -26.20 -29.48 12.39
C LYS A 7 -25.78 -28.11 12.93
N THR A 8 -25.01 -28.10 13.99
CA THR A 8 -24.27 -26.95 14.47
C THR A 8 -23.25 -26.51 13.41
N ALA A 9 -23.31 -25.26 13.01
CA ALA A 9 -22.31 -24.66 12.13
C ALA A 9 -20.98 -24.55 12.88
N GLU A 10 -19.96 -25.24 12.40
CA GLU A 10 -18.58 -25.06 12.83
C GLU A 10 -18.11 -23.66 12.45
N SER A 11 -17.71 -22.88 13.45
CA SER A 11 -17.11 -21.57 13.28
C SER A 11 -15.76 -21.69 12.57
N CYS A 12 -15.64 -21.02 11.43
CA CYS A 12 -14.38 -20.83 10.73
C CYS A 12 -13.42 -20.04 11.64
N PRO A 13 -12.16 -20.46 11.83
CA PRO A 13 -11.21 -19.71 12.65
C PRO A 13 -10.87 -18.39 11.95
N GLN A 14 -11.15 -17.30 12.62
CA GLN A 14 -10.75 -15.95 12.20
C GLN A 14 -9.22 -15.85 12.15
N LYS A 15 -8.69 -15.73 10.93
CA LYS A 15 -7.31 -15.27 10.68
C LYS A 15 -7.29 -13.74 10.62
N ASP A 16 -7.50 -13.09 11.75
CA ASP A 16 -7.58 -11.62 11.80
C ASP A 16 -6.42 -10.93 12.50
N SER A 17 -5.31 -11.64 12.80
CA SER A 17 -4.21 -11.04 13.55
C SER A 17 -3.04 -10.55 12.68
N ALA A 18 -2.93 -10.95 11.42
CA ALA A 18 -1.78 -10.59 10.58
C ALA A 18 -1.92 -9.25 9.83
N GLU A 19 -3.15 -8.74 9.65
CA GLU A 19 -3.37 -7.47 8.91
C GLU A 19 -3.28 -6.23 9.81
N ARG A 20 -3.39 -6.36 11.14
CA ARG A 20 -3.33 -5.21 12.06
C ARG A 20 -1.93 -4.71 12.35
N GLU A 21 -0.91 -5.56 12.30
CA GLU A 21 0.47 -5.16 12.62
C GLU A 21 1.18 -4.38 11.50
N GLY A 22 0.66 -4.37 10.26
CA GLY A 22 1.27 -3.69 9.12
C GLY A 22 1.01 -2.18 9.06
N TYR A 23 0.02 -1.65 9.75
CA TYR A 23 -0.41 -0.25 9.64
C TYR A 23 -0.05 0.64 10.82
N GLU A 24 0.35 0.10 11.96
CA GLU A 24 0.78 0.89 13.13
C GLU A 24 2.12 1.61 12.92
N GLY A 25 2.92 1.23 11.93
CA GLY A 25 4.18 1.91 11.58
C GLY A 25 4.04 3.23 10.81
N ALA A 26 2.84 3.65 10.43
CA ALA A 26 2.60 4.94 9.77
C ALA A 26 2.53 6.12 10.77
N GLN A 27 2.56 5.85 12.07
CA GLN A 27 2.64 6.89 13.07
C GLN A 27 4.10 7.28 13.25
N THR A 28 4.52 8.39 12.70
CA THR A 28 5.48 9.33 13.28
C THR A 28 6.17 10.20 12.24
N LEU A 29 5.38 10.99 11.52
CA LEU A 29 5.84 12.34 11.15
C LEU A 29 5.05 13.40 11.95
N THR A 30 4.18 12.97 12.86
CA THR A 30 3.41 13.82 13.77
C THR A 30 4.27 14.44 14.91
N GLY A 31 5.58 14.19 14.92
CA GLY A 31 6.50 14.78 15.91
C GLY A 31 7.19 16.06 15.44
N MET A 32 6.97 16.50 14.21
CA MET A 32 7.55 17.76 13.73
C MET A 32 6.41 18.64 13.21
N ALA A 33 5.96 19.51 14.09
CA ALA A 33 5.22 20.74 13.83
C ALA A 33 4.00 20.66 12.88
N GLY A 34 2.83 20.97 13.45
CA GLY A 34 1.61 21.51 12.90
C GLY A 34 1.26 21.32 11.42
N ASP A 35 0.05 20.82 11.18
CA ASP A 35 -0.57 20.58 9.88
C ASP A 35 -0.42 21.72 8.84
N ASP A 36 -0.12 22.94 9.27
CA ASP A 36 0.06 24.12 8.42
C ASP A 36 1.41 24.20 7.68
N LEU A 37 2.42 23.43 8.10
CA LEU A 37 3.75 23.44 7.48
C LEU A 37 3.88 22.52 6.26
N VAL A 38 3.02 21.54 6.14
CA VAL A 38 3.09 20.53 5.06
C VAL A 38 2.56 21.09 3.74
N GLU A 39 1.52 21.93 3.76
CA GLU A 39 0.89 22.45 2.53
C GLU A 39 1.69 23.57 1.86
N ALA A 40 2.35 24.43 2.63
CA ALA A 40 3.02 25.61 2.08
C ALA A 40 4.44 25.38 1.55
N GLN A 41 5.04 24.20 1.80
CA GLN A 41 6.48 24.00 1.57
C GLN A 41 6.86 22.82 0.65
N LEU A 42 5.91 21.98 0.22
CA LEU A 42 6.21 20.85 -0.68
C LEU A 42 6.05 21.25 -2.16
N THR A 43 7.00 22.03 -2.65
CA THR A 43 7.19 22.14 -4.11
C THR A 43 7.66 20.78 -4.67
N PRO A 44 7.43 20.49 -5.97
CA PRO A 44 7.88 19.23 -6.59
C PRO A 44 9.35 18.92 -6.35
N ASP A 45 10.22 19.92 -6.41
CA ASP A 45 11.67 19.76 -6.19
C ASP A 45 11.97 19.34 -4.75
N ARG A 46 11.35 19.99 -3.76
CA ARG A 46 11.49 19.63 -2.35
C ARG A 46 10.89 18.26 -2.02
N MET A 47 9.84 17.86 -2.73
CA MET A 47 9.23 16.54 -2.54
C MET A 47 10.22 15.42 -2.83
N LEU A 48 11.01 15.53 -3.90
CA LEU A 48 12.06 14.55 -4.21
C LEU A 48 13.14 14.50 -3.12
N GLU A 49 13.55 15.66 -2.59
CA GLU A 49 14.50 15.73 -1.48
C GLU A 49 13.96 14.98 -0.24
N TYR A 50 12.69 15.18 0.13
CA TYR A 50 12.06 14.47 1.24
C TYR A 50 11.97 12.96 1.00
N ILE A 51 11.62 12.54 -0.22
CA ILE A 51 11.57 11.11 -0.59
C ILE A 51 12.94 10.46 -0.38
N LEU A 52 14.01 11.15 -0.72
CA LEU A 52 15.37 10.63 -0.68
C LEU A 52 16.08 10.83 0.67
N THR A 53 15.43 11.43 1.67
CA THR A 53 16.03 11.54 3.00
C THR A 53 16.39 10.16 3.56
N PRO A 54 17.53 10.04 4.28
CA PRO A 54 17.95 8.77 4.87
C PRO A 54 16.89 8.13 5.77
N ASP A 55 16.17 8.93 6.54
CA ASP A 55 15.11 8.44 7.44
C ASP A 55 13.93 7.85 6.68
N ASN A 56 13.48 8.53 5.62
CA ASN A 56 12.38 8.02 4.78
C ASN A 56 12.79 6.73 4.04
N LEU A 57 13.98 6.68 3.47
CA LEU A 57 14.51 5.48 2.80
C LEU A 57 14.69 4.31 3.78
N ASN A 58 15.18 4.57 4.99
CA ASN A 58 15.32 3.53 6.01
C ASN A 58 13.95 2.99 6.46
N ARG A 59 12.95 3.86 6.60
CA ARG A 59 11.58 3.45 6.92
C ARG A 59 10.99 2.61 5.79
N ALA A 60 11.16 3.03 4.54
CA ALA A 60 10.72 2.28 3.36
C ALA A 60 11.39 0.90 3.28
N TYR A 61 12.70 0.82 3.52
CA TYR A 61 13.41 -0.45 3.60
C TYR A 61 12.82 -1.39 4.66
N ARG A 62 12.60 -0.88 5.88
CA ARG A 62 12.01 -1.67 6.98
C ARG A 62 10.64 -2.23 6.61
N GLN A 63 9.81 -1.41 6.00
CA GLN A 63 8.46 -1.81 5.56
C GLN A 63 8.52 -2.90 4.48
N VAL A 64 9.37 -2.73 3.46
CA VAL A 64 9.55 -3.75 2.40
C VAL A 64 10.10 -5.05 2.98
N LYS A 65 11.04 -4.97 3.92
CA LYS A 65 11.58 -6.15 4.61
C LYS A 65 10.53 -6.87 5.44
N ALA A 66 9.70 -6.14 6.19
CA ALA A 66 8.63 -6.70 7.01
C ALA A 66 7.57 -7.45 6.17
N ASN A 67 7.28 -6.96 4.98
CA ASN A 67 6.31 -7.58 4.07
C ASN A 67 6.77 -8.91 3.45
N LYS A 68 8.05 -9.28 3.56
CA LYS A 68 8.62 -10.57 3.12
C LYS A 68 8.19 -11.01 1.71
N GLY A 69 7.96 -10.08 0.81
CA GLY A 69 7.50 -10.38 -0.55
C GLY A 69 8.57 -11.10 -1.39
N SER A 70 8.13 -11.90 -2.36
CA SER A 70 9.02 -12.63 -3.27
C SER A 70 9.85 -11.69 -4.16
N GLY A 71 11.02 -12.16 -4.62
CA GLY A 71 11.92 -11.43 -5.51
C GLY A 71 11.27 -11.08 -6.86
N GLY A 72 11.74 -10.00 -7.48
CA GLY A 72 11.36 -9.56 -8.82
C GLY A 72 11.95 -10.43 -9.94
N ILE A 73 12.18 -9.80 -11.08
CA ILE A 73 12.83 -10.46 -12.23
C ILE A 73 14.30 -10.81 -11.97
N ASP A 74 14.95 -10.04 -11.12
CA ASP A 74 16.33 -10.21 -10.65
C ASP A 74 16.50 -11.36 -9.65
N LYS A 75 15.39 -11.93 -9.17
CA LYS A 75 15.32 -12.98 -8.15
C LYS A 75 15.95 -12.59 -6.81
N MET A 76 16.32 -11.31 -6.61
CA MET A 76 16.81 -10.82 -5.33
C MET A 76 15.70 -10.90 -4.27
N ASP A 77 16.01 -11.49 -3.12
CA ASP A 77 15.11 -11.51 -1.99
C ASP A 77 15.36 -10.35 -1.01
N VAL A 78 14.49 -10.22 -0.01
CA VAL A 78 14.56 -9.13 0.97
C VAL A 78 15.78 -9.22 1.91
N GLU A 79 16.40 -10.40 2.05
CA GLU A 79 17.58 -10.56 2.90
C GLU A 79 18.84 -10.04 2.18
N GLN A 80 18.89 -10.16 0.87
CA GLN A 80 19.97 -9.65 0.03
C GLN A 80 19.90 -8.13 -0.18
N LEU A 81 18.74 -7.52 0.09
CA LEU A 81 18.47 -6.11 -0.16
C LEU A 81 19.43 -5.18 0.61
N LEU A 82 19.71 -5.45 1.90
CA LEU A 82 20.55 -4.55 2.72
C LEU A 82 22.00 -4.49 2.26
N PRO A 83 22.69 -5.61 2.00
CA PRO A 83 24.03 -5.58 1.40
C PRO A 83 24.05 -4.83 0.08
N TYR A 84 23.06 -5.07 -0.79
CA TYR A 84 22.96 -4.40 -2.08
C TYR A 84 22.80 -2.88 -1.94
N LEU A 85 21.86 -2.42 -1.10
CA LEU A 85 21.66 -1.00 -0.86
C LEU A 85 22.90 -0.31 -0.27
N ARG A 86 23.66 -0.99 0.60
CA ARG A 86 24.90 -0.43 1.15
C ARG A 86 25.94 -0.14 0.08
N SER A 87 26.03 -0.99 -0.95
CA SER A 87 26.99 -0.83 -2.04
C SER A 87 26.55 0.15 -3.11
N HIS A 88 25.23 0.27 -3.37
CA HIS A 88 24.70 1.00 -4.53
C HIS A 88 23.85 2.23 -4.15
N LYS A 89 23.73 2.57 -2.84
CA LYS A 89 22.89 3.67 -2.38
C LYS A 89 23.19 4.99 -3.09
N VAL A 90 24.47 5.32 -3.22
CA VAL A 90 24.90 6.61 -3.81
C VAL A 90 24.45 6.68 -5.27
N GLU A 91 24.77 5.64 -6.05
CA GLU A 91 24.41 5.52 -7.45
C GLU A 91 22.88 5.61 -7.67
N ILE A 92 22.09 4.89 -6.83
CA ILE A 92 20.63 4.92 -6.91
C ILE A 92 20.10 6.33 -6.62
N VAL A 93 20.57 6.98 -5.55
CA VAL A 93 20.13 8.32 -5.17
C VAL A 93 20.51 9.35 -6.23
N GLU A 94 21.74 9.32 -6.75
CA GLU A 94 22.17 10.21 -7.82
C GLU A 94 21.33 10.00 -9.09
N SER A 95 21.07 8.75 -9.47
CA SER A 95 20.25 8.46 -10.66
C SER A 95 18.80 8.94 -10.51
N LEU A 96 18.25 8.92 -9.28
CA LEU A 96 16.92 9.46 -8.97
C LEU A 96 16.91 10.99 -9.05
N LEU A 97 17.92 11.66 -8.47
CA LEU A 97 18.06 13.12 -8.51
C LEU A 97 18.22 13.63 -9.95
N ASP A 98 19.00 12.92 -10.76
CA ASP A 98 19.23 13.24 -12.17
C ASP A 98 18.02 12.90 -13.08
N GLY A 99 16.98 12.26 -12.57
CA GLY A 99 15.85 11.78 -13.38
C GLY A 99 16.21 10.65 -14.35
N LYS A 100 17.36 10.00 -14.15
CA LYS A 100 17.87 8.92 -15.02
C LYS A 100 17.47 7.53 -14.54
N TYR A 101 16.94 7.41 -13.32
CA TYR A 101 16.53 6.11 -12.80
C TYR A 101 15.48 5.46 -13.70
N ARG A 102 15.69 4.19 -14.01
CA ARG A 102 14.74 3.38 -14.76
C ARG A 102 14.36 2.15 -13.94
N PRO A 103 13.08 1.99 -13.55
CA PRO A 103 12.64 0.79 -12.86
C PRO A 103 12.88 -0.47 -13.71
N ASN A 104 13.20 -1.56 -13.06
CA ASN A 104 13.35 -2.85 -13.73
C ASN A 104 11.99 -3.36 -14.23
N PRO A 105 11.97 -4.19 -15.29
CA PRO A 105 10.76 -4.88 -15.69
C PRO A 105 10.19 -5.73 -14.55
N VAL A 106 8.87 -5.75 -14.43
CA VAL A 106 8.20 -6.58 -13.42
C VAL A 106 8.22 -8.05 -13.80
N ARG A 107 8.36 -8.94 -12.83
CA ARG A 107 8.17 -10.37 -13.02
C ARG A 107 6.68 -10.67 -13.08
N ARG A 108 6.20 -11.14 -14.23
CA ARG A 108 4.80 -11.51 -14.41
C ARG A 108 4.49 -12.86 -13.76
N VAL A 109 3.41 -12.92 -13.01
CA VAL A 109 2.87 -14.15 -12.42
C VAL A 109 1.37 -14.19 -12.68
N GLU A 110 0.84 -15.35 -13.04
CA GLU A 110 -0.59 -15.55 -13.21
C GLU A 110 -1.19 -16.16 -11.95
N ILE A 111 -2.26 -15.54 -11.47
CA ILE A 111 -3.01 -16.00 -10.30
C ILE A 111 -4.42 -16.37 -10.74
N PRO A 112 -4.91 -17.58 -10.37
CA PRO A 112 -6.28 -17.96 -10.70
C PRO A 112 -7.29 -17.06 -9.97
N LYS A 113 -8.32 -16.62 -10.70
CA LYS A 113 -9.50 -15.95 -10.15
C LYS A 113 -10.67 -16.92 -10.05
N ASP A 114 -11.65 -16.57 -9.22
CA ASP A 114 -12.93 -17.25 -9.19
C ASP A 114 -13.56 -17.23 -10.61
N GLY A 115 -14.10 -18.39 -11.05
CA GLY A 115 -14.65 -18.56 -12.39
C GLY A 115 -13.63 -18.93 -13.49
N GLY A 116 -12.42 -19.41 -13.12
CA GLY A 116 -11.46 -20.01 -14.07
C GLY A 116 -10.67 -19.00 -14.92
N LYS A 117 -10.82 -17.70 -14.67
CA LYS A 117 -10.01 -16.66 -15.32
C LYS A 117 -8.67 -16.50 -14.61
N MET A 118 -7.62 -16.16 -15.35
CA MET A 118 -6.31 -15.83 -14.81
C MET A 118 -6.15 -14.31 -14.62
N ARG A 119 -5.56 -13.90 -13.49
CA ARG A 119 -5.15 -12.52 -13.25
C ARG A 119 -3.65 -12.42 -13.37
N GLN A 120 -3.18 -11.50 -14.19
CA GLN A 120 -1.76 -11.18 -14.28
C GLN A 120 -1.36 -10.25 -13.12
N LEU A 121 -0.28 -10.61 -12.44
CA LEU A 121 0.34 -9.81 -11.39
C LEU A 121 1.77 -9.49 -11.80
N GLY A 122 2.13 -8.21 -11.73
CA GLY A 122 3.51 -7.76 -11.90
C GLY A 122 4.21 -7.63 -10.55
N ILE A 123 5.32 -8.32 -10.36
CA ILE A 123 6.12 -8.25 -9.14
C ILE A 123 7.39 -7.42 -9.42
N PRO A 124 7.51 -6.19 -8.88
CA PRO A 124 8.70 -5.36 -9.02
C PRO A 124 9.90 -5.96 -8.28
N THR A 125 11.11 -5.51 -8.61
CA THR A 125 12.30 -5.85 -7.82
C THR A 125 12.20 -5.31 -6.40
N VAL A 126 12.95 -5.88 -5.46
CA VAL A 126 12.91 -5.40 -4.07
C VAL A 126 13.45 -3.98 -3.93
N VAL A 127 14.38 -3.56 -4.80
CA VAL A 127 14.90 -2.19 -4.86
C VAL A 127 13.81 -1.23 -5.33
N ASP A 128 13.13 -1.55 -6.44
CA ASP A 128 12.02 -0.75 -6.95
C ASP A 128 10.90 -0.61 -5.90
N ARG A 129 10.62 -1.66 -5.14
CA ARG A 129 9.64 -1.61 -4.03
C ARG A 129 10.05 -0.64 -2.92
N VAL A 130 11.34 -0.55 -2.58
CA VAL A 130 11.82 0.44 -1.59
C VAL A 130 11.60 1.85 -2.11
N ILE A 131 11.92 2.11 -3.36
CA ILE A 131 11.71 3.43 -3.98
C ILE A 131 10.23 3.77 -4.02
N GLN A 132 9.37 2.84 -4.48
CA GLN A 132 7.92 3.03 -4.49
C GLN A 132 7.36 3.28 -3.09
N GLN A 133 7.85 2.54 -2.09
CA GLN A 133 7.44 2.73 -0.69
C GLN A 133 7.88 4.09 -0.16
N ALA A 134 9.09 4.55 -0.49
CA ALA A 134 9.58 5.87 -0.08
C ALA A 134 8.74 7.00 -0.70
N ILE A 135 8.36 6.86 -1.97
CA ILE A 135 7.46 7.78 -2.66
C ILE A 135 6.07 7.77 -2.00
N ALA A 136 5.49 6.58 -1.78
CA ALA A 136 4.17 6.43 -1.19
C ALA A 136 4.07 7.08 0.20
N GLN A 137 5.11 6.96 1.02
CA GLN A 137 5.16 7.56 2.35
C GLN A 137 5.04 9.08 2.32
N VAL A 138 5.69 9.73 1.37
CA VAL A 138 5.63 11.21 1.23
C VAL A 138 4.32 11.64 0.57
N LEU A 139 3.91 10.96 -0.51
CA LEU A 139 2.64 11.28 -1.19
C LEU A 139 1.43 11.10 -0.27
N SER A 140 1.44 10.08 0.60
CA SER A 140 0.36 9.87 1.56
C SER A 140 0.16 11.07 2.47
N LEU A 141 1.23 11.73 2.92
CA LEU A 141 1.11 12.93 3.75
C LEU A 141 0.46 14.09 3.01
N VAL A 142 0.75 14.23 1.72
CA VAL A 142 0.23 15.32 0.88
C VAL A 142 -1.24 15.09 0.50
N TYR A 143 -1.59 13.84 0.18
CA TYR A 143 -2.91 13.54 -0.37
C TYR A 143 -3.93 13.08 0.68
N GLU A 144 -3.50 12.54 1.82
CA GLU A 144 -4.42 12.04 2.85
C GLU A 144 -5.44 13.11 3.32
N PRO A 145 -5.04 14.37 3.58
CA PRO A 145 -5.99 15.42 3.96
C PRO A 145 -6.98 15.81 2.84
N ARG A 146 -6.64 15.50 1.59
CA ARG A 146 -7.45 15.88 0.41
C ARG A 146 -8.47 14.84 -0.02
N PHE A 147 -8.38 13.63 0.53
CA PHE A 147 -9.34 12.59 0.20
C PHE A 147 -10.71 12.88 0.83
N SER A 148 -11.77 12.60 0.07
CA SER A 148 -13.15 12.64 0.57
C SER A 148 -13.29 11.78 1.83
N GLU A 149 -14.12 12.22 2.78
CA GLU A 149 -14.47 11.43 3.96
C GLU A 149 -15.14 10.11 3.61
N GLY A 150 -15.79 10.01 2.46
CA GLY A 150 -16.36 8.78 1.92
C GLY A 150 -15.36 7.82 1.27
N SER A 151 -14.07 8.18 1.19
CA SER A 151 -13.02 7.32 0.67
C SER A 151 -12.46 6.44 1.79
N TYR A 152 -12.55 5.12 1.65
CA TYR A 152 -12.13 4.15 2.68
C TYR A 152 -11.02 3.21 2.22
N GLY A 153 -10.86 2.98 0.91
CA GLY A 153 -9.89 2.04 0.37
C GLY A 153 -8.46 2.53 0.50
N PHE A 154 -7.55 1.66 0.97
CA PHE A 154 -6.11 1.89 1.03
C PHE A 154 -5.65 3.13 1.79
N ARG A 155 -6.44 3.60 2.74
CA ARG A 155 -6.15 4.78 3.57
C ARG A 155 -5.79 4.40 5.00
N PRO A 156 -4.81 5.10 5.65
CA PRO A 156 -4.50 4.90 7.06
C PRO A 156 -5.72 5.16 7.95
N GLY A 157 -5.94 4.31 8.95
CA GLY A 157 -7.05 4.48 9.89
C GLY A 157 -8.45 4.26 9.31
N ARG A 158 -8.58 3.86 8.04
CA ARG A 158 -9.84 3.52 7.38
C ARG A 158 -9.97 2.01 7.19
N SER A 159 -11.21 1.51 7.19
CA SER A 159 -11.47 0.09 7.04
C SER A 159 -12.74 -0.19 6.22
N ALA A 160 -12.84 -1.41 5.68
CA ALA A 160 -14.03 -1.86 4.98
C ALA A 160 -15.28 -1.85 5.88
N HIS A 161 -15.14 -2.13 7.19
CA HIS A 161 -16.24 -2.08 8.14
C HIS A 161 -16.84 -0.66 8.27
N GLN A 162 -15.99 0.36 8.31
CA GLN A 162 -16.46 1.76 8.32
C GLN A 162 -17.20 2.12 7.03
N ALA A 163 -16.71 1.63 5.87
CA ALA A 163 -17.40 1.82 4.60
C ALA A 163 -18.79 1.17 4.59
N LEU A 164 -18.89 -0.05 5.11
CA LEU A 164 -20.17 -0.75 5.23
C LEU A 164 -21.14 -0.06 6.19
N GLN A 165 -20.65 0.43 7.34
CA GLN A 165 -21.47 1.22 8.27
C GLN A 165 -22.00 2.49 7.61
N ARG A 166 -21.15 3.22 6.90
CA ARG A 166 -21.57 4.42 6.17
C ARG A 166 -22.59 4.11 5.07
N ALA A 167 -22.39 3.03 4.32
CA ALA A 167 -23.36 2.57 3.33
C ALA A 167 -24.71 2.22 3.96
N GLN A 168 -24.71 1.57 5.11
CA GLN A 168 -25.94 1.25 5.86
C GLN A 168 -26.68 2.52 6.31
N GLU A 169 -25.95 3.52 6.82
CA GLU A 169 -26.55 4.82 7.18
C GLU A 169 -27.25 5.47 5.99
N ILE A 170 -26.57 5.56 4.84
CA ILE A 170 -27.12 6.13 3.60
C ILE A 170 -28.36 5.39 3.15
N ILE A 171 -28.38 4.06 3.22
CA ILE A 171 -29.56 3.25 2.89
C ILE A 171 -30.72 3.56 3.85
N ASN A 172 -30.42 3.70 5.15
CA ASN A 172 -31.43 4.03 6.16
C ASN A 172 -31.98 5.46 6.00
N GLU A 173 -31.23 6.39 5.43
CA GLU A 173 -31.68 7.73 5.02
C GLU A 173 -32.70 7.70 3.85
N GLY A 174 -32.89 6.53 3.23
CA GLY A 174 -33.88 6.32 2.17
C GLY A 174 -33.37 6.29 0.74
N TYR A 175 -32.05 6.35 0.54
CA TYR A 175 -31.44 6.18 -0.78
C TYR A 175 -31.60 4.73 -1.25
N LYS A 176 -32.16 4.53 -2.44
CA LYS A 176 -32.53 3.21 -2.99
C LYS A 176 -31.65 2.76 -4.17
N TYR A 177 -30.88 3.65 -4.73
CA TYR A 177 -30.07 3.39 -5.91
C TYR A 177 -28.59 3.46 -5.55
N CYS A 178 -27.83 2.47 -6.02
CA CYS A 178 -26.37 2.42 -5.95
C CYS A 178 -25.82 2.47 -7.36
N ILE A 179 -24.84 3.33 -7.60
CA ILE A 179 -24.09 3.39 -8.84
C ILE A 179 -22.70 2.81 -8.56
N ASP A 180 -22.35 1.74 -9.26
CA ASP A 180 -21.03 1.13 -9.21
C ASP A 180 -20.23 1.56 -10.44
N LEU A 181 -19.04 2.16 -10.21
CA LEU A 181 -18.15 2.66 -11.25
C LEU A 181 -16.78 2.06 -11.05
N ASP A 182 -16.26 1.37 -12.05
CA ASP A 182 -14.90 0.81 -12.05
C ASP A 182 -14.17 1.17 -13.35
N LEU A 183 -12.87 1.40 -13.25
CA LEU A 183 -12.01 1.72 -14.39
C LEU A 183 -11.41 0.44 -14.95
N GLU A 184 -11.84 0.04 -16.16
CA GLU A 184 -11.28 -1.14 -16.81
C GLU A 184 -9.79 -0.95 -17.11
N LYS A 185 -8.97 -1.93 -16.72
CA LYS A 185 -7.52 -1.98 -17.01
C LYS A 185 -6.73 -0.74 -16.54
N PHE A 186 -7.16 -0.08 -15.48
CA PHE A 186 -6.47 1.11 -14.99
C PHE A 186 -4.99 0.85 -14.62
N PHE A 187 -4.66 -0.37 -14.18
CA PHE A 187 -3.29 -0.80 -13.84
C PHE A 187 -2.72 -1.82 -14.85
N ALA A 188 -3.18 -1.87 -16.07
CA ALA A 188 -2.73 -2.83 -17.08
C ALA A 188 -1.62 -2.26 -17.96
#